data_9aa7726b43e3b7df4bc900cedc9054fe
#
_entry.id   9aa7726b43e3b7df4bc900cedc9054fe
#
_cell.length_a   1.000
_cell.length_b   1.000
_cell.length_c   1.000
_cell.angle_alpha   90.00
_cell.angle_beta   90.00
_cell.angle_gamma   90.00
#
_symmetry.space_group_name_H-M   'P 1'
#
loop_
_entity.id
_entity.type
_entity.pdbx_description
1 polymer ?
#
loop_
_entity_poly.entity_id
_entity_poly.type
_entity_poly.pdbx_seq_one_letter_code
_entity_poly.pdbx_strand_id
1 'polypeptide(L)'
;MIQQPFPHQINEYHGKVRDVYYIDNELLVMIASDRISAFDVILPRPIPFKGQVLNQIAAYMLKATEDICPNWLLSTPAPNAAIGKKCTPFKIEMVVRGNLVGHAWRTYQAGGRTLCGVDLPEGLQENDFFPTPIITPSTKASEGHDEDISKEEIIAQGLASAEDWAILEKYALALFQRGKEIAAQRGLILVDTKYEFGKIGDTIYLMDEIHTPDSSRYFYAEGFEARQSTKSKQKQLSKEFVREWLIDNNFMGKEGQTVPEMKDEWIVTISKRYIELYEQVIGAPFKPDQKTDEQTYDLICEALKKLGIE
;
A
#
# COMPACT_ATOMS: atom_id res chain seq x y z
N MET A 1 3.89 7.25 -20.33
CA MET A 1 4.32 8.28 -19.33
C MET A 1 4.00 9.64 -19.89
N ILE A 2 3.38 10.47 -19.08
CA ILE A 2 3.10 11.87 -19.45
C ILE A 2 4.44 12.57 -19.66
N GLN A 3 4.61 13.19 -20.82
CA GLN A 3 5.88 13.81 -21.24
C GLN A 3 5.86 15.36 -21.12
N GLN A 4 4.66 15.92 -20.91
CA GLN A 4 4.51 17.37 -20.80
C GLN A 4 4.38 17.76 -19.31
N PRO A 5 5.01 18.87 -18.89
CA PRO A 5 4.84 19.37 -17.53
C PRO A 5 3.40 19.84 -17.31
N PHE A 6 2.86 19.59 -16.11
CA PHE A 6 1.59 20.15 -15.69
C PHE A 6 1.70 21.67 -15.44
N PRO A 7 0.58 22.41 -15.52
CA PRO A 7 0.56 23.81 -15.09
C PRO A 7 1.11 23.94 -13.66
N HIS A 8 1.99 24.90 -13.43
CA HIS A 8 2.67 25.19 -12.15
C HIS A 8 3.48 24.01 -11.57
N GLN A 9 3.86 23.04 -12.40
CA GLN A 9 4.74 21.97 -11.94
C GLN A 9 6.13 22.52 -11.59
N ILE A 10 6.58 22.24 -10.36
CA ILE A 10 7.90 22.71 -9.86
C ILE A 10 8.91 21.59 -9.72
N ASN A 11 8.45 20.34 -9.60
CA ASN A 11 9.32 19.16 -9.48
C ASN A 11 8.57 17.90 -9.86
N GLU A 12 9.30 16.78 -10.03
CA GLU A 12 8.72 15.45 -10.23
C GLU A 12 9.58 14.38 -9.56
N TYR A 13 8.94 13.26 -9.25
CA TYR A 13 9.58 12.07 -8.70
C TYR A 13 8.99 10.82 -9.33
N HIS A 14 9.84 9.99 -9.91
CA HIS A 14 9.44 8.71 -10.51
C HIS A 14 9.77 7.57 -9.55
N GLY A 15 8.74 7.12 -8.83
CA GLY A 15 8.86 6.00 -7.90
C GLY A 15 8.78 4.64 -8.59
N LYS A 16 8.89 3.57 -7.78
CA LYS A 16 8.84 2.19 -8.28
C LYS A 16 7.52 1.85 -8.98
N VAL A 17 6.40 2.43 -8.53
CA VAL A 17 5.05 2.13 -9.04
C VAL A 17 4.19 3.38 -9.26
N ARG A 18 4.61 4.55 -8.81
CA ARG A 18 3.91 5.82 -8.94
C ARG A 18 4.84 6.91 -9.42
N ASP A 19 4.29 7.80 -10.22
CA ASP A 19 4.92 9.06 -10.60
C ASP A 19 4.22 10.20 -9.88
N VAL A 20 4.98 11.09 -9.25
CA VAL A 20 4.48 12.21 -8.45
C VAL A 20 4.98 13.51 -9.06
N TYR A 21 4.07 14.41 -9.35
CA TYR A 21 4.36 15.73 -9.90
C TYR A 21 3.92 16.77 -8.87
N TYR A 22 4.86 17.58 -8.41
CA TYR A 22 4.60 18.62 -7.43
C TYR A 22 4.12 19.87 -8.13
N ILE A 23 2.90 20.30 -7.79
CA ILE A 23 2.24 21.47 -8.33
C ILE A 23 2.31 22.56 -7.26
N ASP A 24 3.12 23.61 -7.54
CA ASP A 24 3.45 24.62 -6.54
C ASP A 24 3.95 24.02 -5.21
N ASN A 25 3.67 24.68 -4.08
CA ASN A 25 4.07 24.20 -2.75
C ASN A 25 2.97 23.46 -1.98
N GLU A 26 1.76 23.38 -2.52
CA GLU A 26 0.59 22.91 -1.77
C GLU A 26 -0.04 21.63 -2.33
N LEU A 27 0.11 21.41 -3.63
CA LEU A 27 -0.55 20.31 -4.33
C LEU A 27 0.45 19.34 -4.97
N LEU A 28 -0.04 18.14 -5.21
CA LEU A 28 0.65 17.17 -6.05
C LEU A 28 -0.34 16.39 -6.92
N VAL A 29 0.13 15.95 -8.07
CA VAL A 29 -0.52 14.96 -8.92
C VAL A 29 0.23 13.64 -8.74
N MET A 30 -0.50 12.56 -8.47
CA MET A 30 0.05 11.22 -8.35
C MET A 30 -0.57 10.33 -9.42
N ILE A 31 0.27 9.68 -10.22
CA ILE A 31 -0.15 8.76 -11.27
C ILE A 31 0.35 7.36 -10.92
N ALA A 32 -0.58 6.47 -10.64
CA ALA A 32 -0.28 5.07 -10.44
C ALA A 32 -0.01 4.41 -11.80
N SER A 33 1.14 3.79 -11.94
CA SER A 33 1.57 3.13 -13.16
C SER A 33 1.28 1.62 -13.13
N ASP A 34 1.39 1.00 -14.27
CA ASP A 34 1.29 -0.46 -14.43
C ASP A 34 2.61 -1.18 -14.05
N ARG A 35 3.65 -0.44 -13.62
CA ARG A 35 4.88 -1.02 -13.07
C ARG A 35 4.57 -1.83 -11.82
N ILE A 36 5.24 -2.96 -11.67
CA ILE A 36 5.19 -3.78 -10.46
C ILE A 36 6.59 -3.91 -9.87
N SER A 37 6.70 -3.80 -8.56
CA SER A 37 7.96 -3.94 -7.83
C SER A 37 7.81 -5.01 -6.75
N ALA A 38 8.84 -5.87 -6.62
CA ALA A 38 8.97 -6.83 -5.54
C ALA A 38 10.44 -6.91 -5.12
N PHE A 39 10.71 -7.08 -3.80
CA PHE A 39 12.07 -7.07 -3.25
C PHE A 39 12.88 -5.83 -3.67
N ASP A 40 12.25 -4.66 -3.68
CA ASP A 40 12.78 -3.37 -4.11
C ASP A 40 13.22 -3.27 -5.57
N VAL A 41 12.99 -4.29 -6.38
CA VAL A 41 13.29 -4.33 -7.81
C VAL A 41 12.02 -4.10 -8.62
N ILE A 42 12.06 -3.16 -9.58
CA ILE A 42 11.00 -3.01 -10.58
C ILE A 42 11.12 -4.19 -11.56
N LEU A 43 10.04 -4.97 -11.69
CA LEU A 43 10.01 -6.10 -12.59
C LEU A 43 9.93 -5.64 -14.06
N PRO A 44 10.48 -6.42 -15.01
CA PRO A 44 10.72 -5.94 -16.38
C PRO A 44 9.47 -5.74 -17.21
N ARG A 45 8.32 -6.24 -16.75
CA ARG A 45 7.07 -6.15 -17.52
C ARG A 45 5.96 -5.47 -16.71
N PRO A 46 5.23 -4.51 -17.30
CA PRO A 46 4.07 -3.89 -16.66
C PRO A 46 2.90 -4.88 -16.55
N ILE A 47 2.06 -4.65 -15.57
CA ILE A 47 0.82 -5.44 -15.34
C ILE A 47 -0.38 -4.60 -15.80
N PRO A 48 -1.08 -5.01 -16.86
CA PRO A 48 -2.19 -4.25 -17.41
C PRO A 48 -3.23 -3.88 -16.34
N PHE A 49 -3.62 -2.59 -16.33
CA PHE A 49 -4.62 -2.00 -15.44
C PHE A 49 -4.25 -1.94 -13.96
N LYS A 50 -3.03 -2.35 -13.57
CA LYS A 50 -2.59 -2.32 -12.17
C LYS A 50 -2.70 -0.91 -11.57
N GLY A 51 -2.24 0.10 -12.28
CA GLY A 51 -2.32 1.50 -11.84
C GLY A 51 -3.76 1.95 -11.59
N GLN A 52 -4.69 1.58 -12.48
CA GLN A 52 -6.10 1.91 -12.31
C GLN A 52 -6.72 1.21 -11.10
N VAL A 53 -6.40 -0.07 -10.89
CA VAL A 53 -6.86 -0.84 -9.72
C VAL A 53 -6.37 -0.19 -8.43
N LEU A 54 -5.07 0.10 -8.34
CA LEU A 54 -4.48 0.70 -7.14
C LEU A 54 -5.11 2.05 -6.79
N ASN A 55 -5.19 2.95 -7.77
CA ASN A 55 -5.70 4.30 -7.54
C ASN A 55 -7.18 4.31 -7.14
N GLN A 56 -8.00 3.49 -7.80
CA GLN A 56 -9.43 3.44 -7.51
C GLN A 56 -9.73 2.78 -6.15
N ILE A 57 -9.01 1.72 -5.75
CA ILE A 57 -9.14 1.13 -4.40
C ILE A 57 -8.69 2.16 -3.36
N ALA A 58 -7.53 2.81 -3.56
CA ALA A 58 -7.03 3.82 -2.64
C ALA A 58 -8.04 4.96 -2.46
N ALA A 59 -8.58 5.51 -3.55
CA ALA A 59 -9.56 6.59 -3.50
C ALA A 59 -10.86 6.17 -2.77
N TYR A 60 -11.37 4.97 -3.04
CA TYR A 60 -12.53 4.42 -2.34
C TYR A 60 -12.29 4.30 -0.84
N MET A 61 -11.15 3.74 -0.45
CA MET A 61 -10.80 3.53 0.95
C MET A 61 -10.50 4.83 1.69
N LEU A 62 -9.80 5.80 1.06
CA LEU A 62 -9.58 7.13 1.61
C LEU A 62 -10.90 7.85 1.88
N LYS A 63 -11.88 7.71 0.97
CA LYS A 63 -13.23 8.25 1.17
C LYS A 63 -13.99 7.52 2.28
N ALA A 64 -13.90 6.19 2.36
CA ALA A 64 -14.59 5.38 3.36
C ALA A 64 -14.03 5.56 4.80
N THR A 65 -12.90 6.24 4.94
CA THR A 65 -12.20 6.49 6.22
C THR A 65 -12.02 7.98 6.54
N GLU A 66 -12.62 8.89 5.78
CA GLU A 66 -12.45 10.34 5.96
C GLU A 66 -12.97 10.87 7.30
N ASP A 67 -13.87 10.13 7.95
CA ASP A 67 -14.38 10.39 9.30
C ASP A 67 -13.42 10.01 10.43
N ILE A 68 -12.36 9.21 10.12
CA ILE A 68 -11.36 8.75 11.08
C ILE A 68 -10.21 9.76 11.19
N CYS A 69 -9.65 10.16 10.05
CA CYS A 69 -8.59 11.16 9.98
C CYS A 69 -8.64 11.92 8.64
N PRO A 70 -8.13 13.15 8.60
CA PRO A 70 -7.94 13.85 7.34
C PRO A 70 -7.03 13.05 6.41
N ASN A 71 -7.27 13.12 5.11
CA ASN A 71 -6.39 12.53 4.12
C ASN A 71 -5.98 13.53 3.03
N TRP A 72 -4.96 13.16 2.26
CA TRP A 72 -4.34 14.01 1.26
C TRP A 72 -5.20 14.20 0.00
N LEU A 73 -6.12 13.28 -0.31
CA LEU A 73 -6.85 13.20 -1.58
C LEU A 73 -7.85 14.35 -1.73
N LEU A 74 -7.80 15.03 -2.86
CA LEU A 74 -8.76 16.07 -3.26
C LEU A 74 -9.61 15.66 -4.47
N SER A 75 -9.01 14.98 -5.47
CA SER A 75 -9.68 14.63 -6.72
C SER A 75 -9.04 13.41 -7.38
N THR A 76 -9.86 12.68 -8.15
CA THR A 76 -9.42 11.55 -9.00
C THR A 76 -9.84 11.81 -10.45
N PRO A 77 -9.08 12.62 -11.21
CA PRO A 77 -9.45 13.04 -12.55
C PRO A 77 -9.45 11.91 -13.57
N ALA A 78 -8.66 10.86 -13.33
CA ALA A 78 -8.62 9.65 -14.16
C ALA A 78 -8.50 8.40 -13.26
N PRO A 79 -8.84 7.20 -13.77
CA PRO A 79 -8.81 5.97 -12.97
C PRO A 79 -7.46 5.66 -12.32
N ASN A 80 -6.37 6.08 -12.92
CA ASN A 80 -5.00 5.89 -12.42
C ASN A 80 -4.35 7.17 -11.89
N ALA A 81 -5.08 8.30 -11.81
CA ALA A 81 -4.54 9.59 -11.39
C ALA A 81 -5.32 10.19 -10.22
N ALA A 82 -4.61 10.78 -9.29
CA ALA A 82 -5.13 11.50 -8.15
C ALA A 82 -4.45 12.86 -8.01
N ILE A 83 -5.18 13.86 -7.52
CA ILE A 83 -4.66 15.15 -7.12
C ILE A 83 -4.91 15.29 -5.63
N GLY A 84 -3.93 15.80 -4.91
CA GLY A 84 -4.08 15.98 -3.48
C GLY A 84 -3.10 16.97 -2.88
N LYS A 85 -3.21 17.11 -1.57
CA LYS A 85 -2.38 18.02 -0.77
C LYS A 85 -0.97 17.47 -0.64
N LYS A 86 0.01 18.35 -0.78
CA LYS A 86 1.41 18.04 -0.48
C LYS A 86 1.62 18.09 1.03
N CYS A 87 1.82 16.93 1.64
CA CYS A 87 2.13 16.80 3.06
C CYS A 87 3.65 16.65 3.26
N THR A 88 4.16 17.10 4.40
CA THR A 88 5.51 16.76 4.85
C THR A 88 5.48 15.37 5.48
N PRO A 89 6.09 14.32 4.87
CA PRO A 89 5.95 12.96 5.34
C PRO A 89 6.67 12.71 6.67
N PHE A 90 6.09 11.89 7.54
CA PHE A 90 6.86 11.16 8.53
C PHE A 90 7.74 10.14 7.81
N LYS A 91 9.00 10.01 8.23
CA LYS A 91 9.92 9.04 7.62
C LYS A 91 9.78 7.65 8.24
N ILE A 92 8.54 7.23 8.45
CA ILE A 92 8.17 5.93 8.99
C ILE A 92 6.93 5.39 8.25
N GLU A 93 6.86 4.07 8.15
CA GLU A 93 5.68 3.35 7.71
C GLU A 93 5.01 2.68 8.92
N MET A 94 3.72 2.91 9.10
CA MET A 94 2.92 2.32 10.18
C MET A 94 2.33 1.00 9.69
N VAL A 95 3.03 -0.11 9.95
CA VAL A 95 2.54 -1.45 9.58
C VAL A 95 1.66 -2.00 10.69
N VAL A 96 0.39 -2.23 10.40
CA VAL A 96 -0.57 -2.84 11.34
C VAL A 96 -0.82 -4.29 10.93
N ARG A 97 -0.72 -5.20 11.90
CA ARG A 97 -0.89 -6.65 11.69
C ARG A 97 -2.01 -7.21 12.55
N GLY A 98 -2.97 -7.84 11.91
CA GLY A 98 -4.02 -8.62 12.58
C GLY A 98 -3.65 -10.10 12.73
N ASN A 99 -2.74 -10.59 11.88
CA ASN A 99 -2.33 -11.99 11.82
C ASN A 99 -0.81 -12.12 11.77
N LEU A 100 -0.32 -13.26 12.23
CA LEU A 100 1.10 -13.61 12.19
C LEU A 100 1.50 -14.12 10.79
N VAL A 101 1.93 -13.22 9.91
CA VAL A 101 2.26 -13.52 8.50
C VAL A 101 3.55 -12.85 8.04
N GLY A 102 4.06 -13.29 6.91
CA GLY A 102 5.15 -12.64 6.19
C GLY A 102 6.38 -12.41 7.06
N HIS A 103 6.84 -11.15 7.20
CA HIS A 103 8.02 -10.82 7.99
C HIS A 103 7.86 -11.22 9.47
N ALA A 104 6.72 -10.91 10.08
CA ALA A 104 6.45 -11.28 11.47
C ALA A 104 6.48 -12.80 11.69
N TRP A 105 5.93 -13.58 10.74
CA TRP A 105 6.02 -15.04 10.80
C TRP A 105 7.46 -15.54 10.66
N ARG A 106 8.24 -15.02 9.72
CA ARG A 106 9.64 -15.43 9.55
C ARG A 106 10.48 -15.15 10.80
N THR A 107 10.28 -13.99 11.43
CA THR A 107 10.93 -13.64 12.70
C THR A 107 10.52 -14.63 13.81
N TYR A 108 9.23 -14.90 13.93
CA TYR A 108 8.69 -15.82 14.92
C TYR A 108 9.19 -17.26 14.72
N GLN A 109 9.19 -17.75 13.48
CA GLN A 109 9.70 -19.08 13.10
C GLN A 109 11.21 -19.22 13.37
N ALA A 110 11.97 -18.16 13.23
CA ALA A 110 13.40 -18.11 13.57
C ALA A 110 13.67 -18.05 15.08
N GLY A 111 12.64 -18.08 15.93
CA GLY A 111 12.73 -18.04 17.39
C GLY A 111 12.59 -16.65 18.01
N GLY A 112 12.40 -15.59 17.20
CA GLY A 112 12.13 -14.25 17.71
C GLY A 112 10.75 -14.18 18.40
N ARG A 113 10.69 -13.45 19.52
CA ARG A 113 9.46 -13.25 20.29
C ARG A 113 9.16 -11.77 20.51
N THR A 114 9.94 -10.92 19.86
CA THR A 114 9.75 -9.46 19.87
C THR A 114 9.94 -8.94 18.45
N LEU A 115 9.10 -8.03 18.01
CA LEU A 115 9.19 -7.36 16.72
C LEU A 115 8.88 -5.87 16.90
N CYS A 116 9.78 -4.99 16.49
CA CYS A 116 9.64 -3.53 16.65
C CYS A 116 9.26 -3.10 18.10
N GLY A 117 9.83 -3.77 19.12
CA GLY A 117 9.52 -3.53 20.52
C GLY A 117 8.21 -4.15 21.01
N VAL A 118 7.46 -4.87 20.18
CA VAL A 118 6.20 -5.53 20.54
C VAL A 118 6.44 -7.01 20.81
N ASP A 119 6.00 -7.50 21.97
CA ASP A 119 6.08 -8.93 22.31
C ASP A 119 5.07 -9.74 21.49
N LEU A 120 5.55 -10.86 20.93
CA LEU A 120 4.75 -11.80 20.19
C LEU A 120 4.32 -12.96 21.10
N PRO A 121 3.01 -13.25 21.24
CA PRO A 121 2.52 -14.32 22.10
C PRO A 121 3.10 -15.68 21.72
N GLU A 122 3.36 -16.52 22.74
CA GLU A 122 3.80 -17.90 22.54
C GLU A 122 2.69 -18.80 21.96
N GLY A 123 3.09 -19.84 21.23
CA GLY A 123 2.21 -20.90 20.72
C GLY A 123 1.46 -20.56 19.44
N LEU A 124 1.72 -19.39 18.83
CA LEU A 124 1.13 -19.03 17.55
C LEU A 124 1.71 -19.83 16.39
N GLN A 125 0.88 -20.07 15.39
CA GLN A 125 1.22 -20.65 14.11
C GLN A 125 1.12 -19.61 12.99
N GLU A 126 1.66 -19.93 11.83
CA GLU A 126 1.49 -19.07 10.64
C GLU A 126 0.02 -18.80 10.37
N ASN A 127 -0.31 -17.57 10.06
CA ASN A 127 -1.64 -17.02 9.79
C ASN A 127 -2.56 -16.87 11.01
N ASP A 128 -2.16 -17.31 12.21
CA ASP A 128 -2.98 -17.11 13.41
C ASP A 128 -3.24 -15.61 13.63
N PHE A 129 -4.43 -15.33 14.16
CA PHE A 129 -4.77 -13.98 14.58
C PHE A 129 -4.00 -13.59 15.84
N PHE A 130 -3.50 -12.38 15.89
CA PHE A 130 -3.10 -11.78 17.15
C PHE A 130 -4.33 -11.52 18.03
N PRO A 131 -4.22 -11.64 19.38
CA PRO A 131 -5.32 -11.29 20.30
C PRO A 131 -5.85 -9.88 20.09
N THR A 132 -4.96 -8.94 19.77
CA THR A 132 -5.23 -7.57 19.32
C THR A 132 -4.28 -7.23 18.18
N PRO A 133 -4.69 -6.41 17.20
CA PRO A 133 -3.76 -5.96 16.15
C PRO A 133 -2.55 -5.27 16.76
N ILE A 134 -1.38 -5.55 16.21
CA ILE A 134 -0.10 -4.96 16.64
C ILE A 134 0.42 -3.98 15.58
N ILE A 135 1.19 -2.98 16.02
CA ILE A 135 1.89 -2.04 15.14
C ILE A 135 3.37 -2.38 15.15
N THR A 136 3.92 -2.63 13.97
CA THR A 136 5.34 -2.95 13.77
C THR A 136 5.90 -2.00 12.71
N PRO A 137 6.35 -0.80 13.12
CA PRO A 137 6.77 0.22 12.17
C PRO A 137 8.06 -0.16 11.45
N SER A 138 8.27 0.44 10.28
CA SER A 138 9.58 0.47 9.63
C SER A 138 9.98 1.91 9.32
N THR A 139 11.29 2.13 9.20
CA THR A 139 11.80 3.37 8.63
C THR A 139 11.39 3.47 7.17
N LYS A 140 11.30 4.68 6.64
CA LYS A 140 11.20 4.92 5.20
C LYS A 140 12.53 5.46 4.73
N ALA A 141 13.40 4.54 4.30
CA ALA A 141 14.74 4.89 3.85
C ALA A 141 14.70 5.70 2.55
N SER A 142 15.51 6.75 2.44
CA SER A 142 15.74 7.44 1.18
C SER A 142 16.66 6.64 0.24
N GLU A 143 17.55 5.82 0.82
CA GLU A 143 18.45 4.90 0.14
C GLU A 143 18.56 3.60 0.95
N GLY A 144 18.68 2.45 0.29
CA GLY A 144 18.76 1.15 0.95
C GLY A 144 17.39 0.47 1.14
N HIS A 145 17.24 -0.24 2.25
CA HIS A 145 16.01 -0.96 2.62
C HIS A 145 15.39 -0.35 3.86
N ASP A 146 14.07 -0.45 3.95
CA ASP A 146 13.34 -0.10 5.16
C ASP A 146 13.70 -1.09 6.28
N GLU A 147 13.93 -0.57 7.50
CA GLU A 147 14.33 -1.34 8.66
C GLU A 147 13.26 -1.31 9.73
N ASP A 148 13.11 -2.44 10.44
CA ASP A 148 12.26 -2.51 11.62
C ASP A 148 12.72 -1.48 12.67
N ILE A 149 11.79 -0.76 13.27
CA ILE A 149 12.08 0.25 14.28
C ILE A 149 10.99 0.23 15.36
N SER A 150 11.37 0.40 16.62
CA SER A 150 10.42 0.48 17.73
C SER A 150 9.89 1.91 17.92
N LYS A 151 8.77 2.02 18.65
CA LYS A 151 8.21 3.31 19.11
C LYS A 151 9.24 4.16 19.83
N GLU A 152 9.97 3.53 20.74
CA GLU A 152 10.98 4.18 21.57
C GLU A 152 12.10 4.76 20.70
N GLU A 153 12.55 4.01 19.71
CA GLU A 153 13.59 4.46 18.77
C GLU A 153 13.07 5.58 17.85
N ILE A 154 11.82 5.49 17.37
CA ILE A 154 11.18 6.55 16.56
C ILE A 154 11.20 7.89 17.32
N ILE A 155 10.80 7.87 18.59
CA ILE A 155 10.77 9.07 19.45
C ILE A 155 12.20 9.54 19.74
N ALA A 156 13.10 8.63 20.12
CA ALA A 156 14.49 8.96 20.44
C ALA A 156 15.25 9.56 19.25
N GLN A 157 14.97 9.10 18.03
CA GLN A 157 15.57 9.62 16.79
C GLN A 157 14.87 10.89 16.26
N GLY A 158 13.77 11.33 16.89
CA GLY A 158 13.01 12.51 16.47
C GLY A 158 12.27 12.33 15.14
N LEU A 159 11.97 11.09 14.74
CA LEU A 159 11.18 10.79 13.54
C LEU A 159 9.70 11.15 13.73
N ALA A 160 9.20 11.05 14.96
CA ALA A 160 7.94 11.61 15.44
C ALA A 160 8.08 12.00 16.90
N SER A 161 7.34 13.02 17.35
CA SER A 161 7.23 13.31 18.80
C SER A 161 6.35 12.25 19.48
N ALA A 162 6.37 12.20 20.82
CA ALA A 162 5.50 11.29 21.57
C ALA A 162 4.00 11.60 21.32
N GLU A 163 3.67 12.88 21.19
CA GLU A 163 2.31 13.36 20.89
C GLU A 163 1.89 12.95 19.47
N ASP A 164 2.76 13.14 18.48
CA ASP A 164 2.51 12.71 17.11
C ASP A 164 2.34 11.20 17.04
N TRP A 165 3.23 10.44 17.68
CA TRP A 165 3.12 8.99 17.72
C TRP A 165 1.75 8.53 18.25
N ALA A 166 1.27 9.12 19.35
CA ALA A 166 -0.03 8.76 19.90
C ALA A 166 -1.19 8.97 18.92
N ILE A 167 -1.10 10.03 18.08
CA ILE A 167 -2.08 10.28 17.01
C ILE A 167 -1.93 9.26 15.87
N LEU A 168 -0.70 8.98 15.42
CA LEU A 168 -0.42 8.00 14.37
C LEU A 168 -0.91 6.60 14.76
N GLU A 169 -0.63 6.16 15.98
CA GLU A 169 -1.07 4.88 16.53
C GLU A 169 -2.60 4.78 16.57
N LYS A 170 -3.28 5.80 17.08
CA LYS A 170 -4.74 5.88 17.11
C LYS A 170 -5.34 5.81 15.70
N TYR A 171 -4.82 6.59 14.76
CA TYR A 171 -5.30 6.59 13.38
C TYR A 171 -5.06 5.25 12.70
N ALA A 172 -3.86 4.70 12.81
CA ALA A 172 -3.50 3.43 12.17
C ALA A 172 -4.40 2.28 12.64
N LEU A 173 -4.67 2.16 13.95
CA LEU A 173 -5.56 1.14 14.50
C LEU A 173 -7.02 1.34 14.09
N ALA A 174 -7.52 2.58 14.07
CA ALA A 174 -8.89 2.87 13.66
C ALA A 174 -9.11 2.63 12.15
N LEU A 175 -8.14 3.01 11.32
CA LEU A 175 -8.15 2.73 9.88
C LEU A 175 -8.12 1.22 9.60
N PHE A 176 -7.29 0.48 10.34
CA PHE A 176 -7.21 -0.97 10.21
C PHE A 176 -8.52 -1.65 10.60
N GLN A 177 -9.14 -1.21 11.70
CA GLN A 177 -10.44 -1.73 12.13
C GLN A 177 -11.52 -1.48 11.06
N ARG A 178 -11.61 -0.26 10.50
CA ARG A 178 -12.55 0.05 9.40
C ARG A 178 -12.25 -0.80 8.17
N GLY A 179 -10.98 -0.99 7.81
CA GLY A 179 -10.56 -1.86 6.71
C GLY A 179 -10.99 -3.32 6.91
N LYS A 180 -10.87 -3.85 8.13
CA LYS A 180 -11.36 -5.18 8.50
C LYS A 180 -12.88 -5.30 8.33
N GLU A 181 -13.63 -4.29 8.75
CA GLU A 181 -15.09 -4.27 8.63
C GLU A 181 -15.55 -4.29 7.16
N ILE A 182 -14.91 -3.45 6.33
CA ILE A 182 -15.19 -3.42 4.88
C ILE A 182 -14.81 -4.76 4.24
N ALA A 183 -13.65 -5.32 4.56
CA ALA A 183 -13.20 -6.61 4.05
C ALA A 183 -14.16 -7.75 4.44
N ALA A 184 -14.59 -7.79 5.70
CA ALA A 184 -15.50 -8.82 6.23
C ALA A 184 -16.84 -8.81 5.49
N GLN A 185 -17.40 -7.64 5.17
CA GLN A 185 -18.62 -7.50 4.38
C GLN A 185 -18.50 -8.08 2.96
N ARG A 186 -17.27 -8.30 2.51
CA ARG A 186 -16.92 -8.82 1.19
C ARG A 186 -16.35 -10.25 1.23
N GLY A 187 -16.47 -10.94 2.38
CA GLY A 187 -15.93 -12.29 2.55
C GLY A 187 -14.41 -12.36 2.55
N LEU A 188 -13.75 -11.25 2.91
CA LEU A 188 -12.31 -11.13 3.01
C LEU A 188 -11.89 -10.89 4.47
N ILE A 189 -10.66 -11.27 4.79
CA ILE A 189 -9.94 -10.95 6.01
C ILE A 189 -8.82 -10.00 5.63
N LEU A 190 -8.82 -8.76 6.14
CA LEU A 190 -7.67 -7.87 6.06
C LEU A 190 -6.64 -8.33 7.10
N VAL A 191 -5.52 -8.82 6.62
CA VAL A 191 -4.50 -9.51 7.40
C VAL A 191 -3.49 -8.54 8.00
N ASP A 192 -2.89 -7.76 7.16
CA ASP A 192 -1.98 -6.67 7.49
C ASP A 192 -2.03 -5.56 6.44
N THR A 193 -1.55 -4.40 6.81
CA THR A 193 -1.46 -3.24 5.92
C THR A 193 -0.40 -2.27 6.41
N LYS A 194 0.08 -1.40 5.53
CA LYS A 194 0.92 -0.26 5.88
C LYS A 194 0.19 1.05 5.61
N TYR A 195 0.42 2.03 6.47
CA TYR A 195 -0.03 3.40 6.31
C TYR A 195 1.15 4.36 6.32
N GLU A 196 1.02 5.41 5.54
CA GLU A 196 1.93 6.55 5.55
C GLU A 196 1.19 7.81 5.96
N PHE A 197 1.84 8.62 6.78
CA PHE A 197 1.28 9.86 7.29
C PHE A 197 2.22 11.02 7.04
N GLY A 198 1.67 12.23 7.00
CA GLY A 198 2.42 13.46 6.90
C GLY A 198 1.70 14.62 7.56
N LYS A 199 2.36 15.77 7.64
CA LYS A 199 1.81 16.99 8.24
C LYS A 199 1.60 18.09 7.22
N ILE A 200 0.56 18.89 7.46
CA ILE A 200 0.38 20.24 6.92
C ILE A 200 0.10 21.13 8.13
N GLY A 201 1.06 22.01 8.45
CA GLY A 201 1.05 22.70 9.75
C GLY A 201 1.10 21.68 10.89
N ASP A 202 0.19 21.79 11.84
CA ASP A 202 0.09 20.88 13.00
C ASP A 202 -0.86 19.69 12.76
N THR A 203 -1.53 19.64 11.60
CA THR A 203 -2.50 18.59 11.31
C THR A 203 -1.83 17.41 10.62
N ILE A 204 -2.09 16.20 11.15
CA ILE A 204 -1.62 14.94 10.57
C ILE A 204 -2.64 14.45 9.54
N TYR A 205 -2.16 14.13 8.34
CA TYR A 205 -2.92 13.58 7.22
C TYR A 205 -2.47 12.17 6.89
N LEU A 206 -3.42 11.31 6.56
CA LEU A 206 -3.14 10.04 5.89
C LEU A 206 -2.71 10.33 4.45
N MET A 207 -1.61 9.73 4.03
CA MET A 207 -0.99 9.93 2.72
C MET A 207 -1.03 8.64 1.88
N ASP A 208 -0.62 8.78 0.63
CA ASP A 208 -0.40 7.70 -0.34
C ASP A 208 -1.64 6.80 -0.50
N GLU A 209 -1.44 5.50 -0.53
CA GLU A 209 -2.48 4.50 -0.71
C GLU A 209 -2.84 3.78 0.58
N ILE A 210 -4.07 3.32 0.67
CA ILE A 210 -4.48 2.43 1.75
C ILE A 210 -5.29 1.24 1.22
N HIS A 211 -5.11 0.08 1.86
CA HIS A 211 -5.90 -1.13 1.65
C HIS A 211 -5.87 -1.67 0.21
N THR A 212 -4.84 -1.32 -0.56
CA THR A 212 -4.63 -1.81 -1.92
C THR A 212 -3.88 -3.15 -1.92
N PRO A 213 -3.84 -3.89 -3.03
CA PRO A 213 -3.05 -5.13 -3.12
C PRO A 213 -1.54 -4.91 -2.92
N ASP A 214 -1.03 -3.70 -3.10
CA ASP A 214 0.39 -3.37 -2.90
C ASP A 214 0.71 -3.04 -1.44
N SER A 215 -0.22 -2.42 -0.71
CA SER A 215 -0.05 -2.02 0.69
C SER A 215 -0.59 -3.02 1.70
N SER A 216 -1.40 -4.01 1.28
CA SER A 216 -2.17 -4.87 2.18
C SER A 216 -2.22 -6.32 1.72
N ARG A 217 -2.45 -7.24 2.68
CA ARG A 217 -2.79 -8.63 2.41
C ARG A 217 -4.22 -8.91 2.78
N TYR A 218 -4.88 -9.69 1.93
CA TYR A 218 -6.20 -10.21 2.19
C TYR A 218 -6.23 -11.72 2.06
N PHE A 219 -6.90 -12.39 2.99
CA PHE A 219 -7.30 -13.79 2.83
C PHE A 219 -8.78 -13.88 2.52
N TYR A 220 -9.18 -14.92 1.79
CA TYR A 220 -10.58 -15.29 1.69
C TYR A 220 -11.05 -15.87 3.03
N ALA A 221 -12.14 -15.34 3.57
CA ALA A 221 -12.73 -15.83 4.81
C ALA A 221 -13.28 -17.26 4.64
N GLU A 222 -13.87 -17.54 3.47
CA GLU A 222 -14.33 -18.89 3.14
C GLU A 222 -13.19 -19.90 3.17
N GLY A 223 -13.34 -20.92 3.99
CA GLY A 223 -12.38 -22.01 4.16
C GLY A 223 -11.09 -21.62 4.90
N PHE A 224 -11.00 -20.44 5.50
CA PHE A 224 -9.82 -20.01 6.26
C PHE A 224 -9.50 -20.99 7.40
N GLU A 225 -10.48 -21.29 8.27
CA GLU A 225 -10.32 -22.18 9.41
C GLU A 225 -9.95 -23.62 8.99
N ALA A 226 -10.56 -24.11 7.91
CA ALA A 226 -10.24 -25.44 7.39
C ALA A 226 -8.79 -25.53 6.89
N ARG A 227 -8.32 -24.50 6.19
CA ARG A 227 -6.92 -24.42 5.75
C ARG A 227 -5.96 -24.24 6.92
N GLN A 228 -6.35 -23.46 7.93
CA GLN A 228 -5.54 -23.25 9.13
C GLN A 228 -5.37 -24.56 9.91
N SER A 229 -6.45 -25.30 10.13
CA SER A 229 -6.40 -26.58 10.85
C SER A 229 -5.57 -27.65 10.14
N THR A 230 -5.54 -27.64 8.81
CA THR A 230 -4.75 -28.57 8.00
C THR A 230 -3.35 -28.04 7.67
N LYS A 231 -2.98 -26.87 8.15
CA LYS A 231 -1.71 -26.17 7.82
C LYS A 231 -1.49 -26.00 6.32
N SER A 232 -2.57 -25.86 5.57
CA SER A 232 -2.54 -25.60 4.14
C SER A 232 -2.37 -24.12 3.85
N LYS A 233 -1.78 -23.77 2.69
CA LYS A 233 -1.64 -22.37 2.26
C LYS A 233 -2.99 -21.66 2.23
N GLN A 234 -3.07 -20.47 2.79
CA GLN A 234 -4.26 -19.63 2.73
C GLN A 234 -4.49 -19.11 1.30
N LYS A 235 -5.77 -19.06 0.89
CA LYS A 235 -6.15 -18.42 -0.36
C LYS A 235 -6.07 -16.90 -0.15
N GLN A 236 -5.24 -16.21 -0.94
CA GLN A 236 -4.93 -14.80 -0.71
C GLN A 236 -5.11 -13.93 -1.95
N LEU A 237 -5.40 -12.65 -1.71
CA LEU A 237 -5.39 -11.56 -2.69
C LEU A 237 -4.43 -10.47 -2.20
N SER A 238 -3.26 -10.41 -2.78
CA SER A 238 -2.21 -9.42 -2.49
C SER A 238 -1.07 -9.59 -3.46
N LYS A 239 -0.08 -8.74 -3.42
CA LYS A 239 1.16 -8.89 -4.20
C LYS A 239 2.04 -10.06 -3.71
N GLU A 240 1.75 -10.66 -2.55
CA GLU A 240 2.59 -11.73 -1.98
C GLU A 240 2.73 -12.93 -2.91
N PHE A 241 1.68 -13.29 -3.67
CA PHE A 241 1.77 -14.39 -4.63
C PHE A 241 2.82 -14.14 -5.74
N VAL A 242 3.10 -12.88 -6.07
CA VAL A 242 4.19 -12.53 -7.00
C VAL A 242 5.54 -12.74 -6.33
N ARG A 243 5.67 -12.39 -5.04
CA ARG A 243 6.89 -12.65 -4.27
C ARG A 243 7.15 -14.13 -4.10
N GLU A 244 6.12 -14.93 -3.78
CA GLU A 244 6.23 -16.39 -3.70
C GLU A 244 6.72 -16.97 -5.02
N TRP A 245 6.12 -16.58 -6.14
CA TRP A 245 6.56 -17.01 -7.46
C TRP A 245 8.02 -16.64 -7.76
N LEU A 246 8.45 -15.43 -7.38
CA LEU A 246 9.85 -15.01 -7.55
C LEU A 246 10.80 -15.86 -6.70
N ILE A 247 10.44 -16.15 -5.44
CA ILE A 247 11.21 -17.02 -4.55
C ILE A 247 11.32 -18.43 -5.12
N ASP A 248 10.22 -19.01 -5.60
CA ASP A 248 10.18 -20.35 -6.24
C ASP A 248 11.06 -20.41 -7.50
N ASN A 249 11.32 -19.25 -8.13
CA ASN A 249 12.24 -19.09 -9.26
C ASN A 249 13.63 -18.53 -8.84
N ASN A 250 14.02 -18.67 -7.56
CA ASN A 250 15.30 -18.28 -7.00
C ASN A 250 15.64 -16.79 -7.11
N PHE A 251 14.61 -15.91 -7.07
CA PHE A 251 14.80 -14.47 -7.07
C PHE A 251 14.26 -13.84 -5.79
N MET A 252 15.12 -13.10 -5.08
CA MET A 252 14.80 -12.34 -3.87
C MET A 252 15.41 -10.93 -3.88
N GLY A 253 15.78 -10.42 -5.06
CA GLY A 253 16.37 -9.08 -5.19
C GLY A 253 17.83 -8.97 -4.73
N LYS A 254 18.53 -10.10 -4.49
CA LYS A 254 19.91 -10.11 -4.06
C LYS A 254 20.87 -9.88 -5.23
N GLU A 255 22.05 -9.35 -4.92
CA GLU A 255 23.10 -9.15 -5.92
C GLU A 255 23.42 -10.45 -6.69
N GLY A 256 23.59 -10.34 -8.01
CA GLY A 256 23.85 -11.49 -8.89
C GLY A 256 22.63 -12.32 -9.28
N GLN A 257 21.45 -12.04 -8.74
CA GLN A 257 20.22 -12.71 -9.15
C GLN A 257 19.60 -12.01 -10.38
N THR A 258 18.98 -12.81 -11.26
CA THR A 258 18.28 -12.31 -12.44
C THR A 258 16.78 -12.54 -12.27
N VAL A 259 15.98 -11.52 -12.60
CA VAL A 259 14.50 -11.65 -12.59
C VAL A 259 14.10 -12.75 -13.59
N PRO A 260 13.29 -13.73 -13.17
CA PRO A 260 12.82 -14.78 -14.07
C PRO A 260 11.96 -14.22 -15.19
N GLU A 261 11.91 -14.90 -16.33
CA GLU A 261 11.09 -14.50 -17.47
C GLU A 261 9.60 -14.46 -17.11
N MET A 262 8.99 -13.29 -17.24
CA MET A 262 7.57 -13.08 -17.00
C MET A 262 6.78 -13.34 -18.30
N LYS A 263 6.31 -14.57 -18.51
CA LYS A 263 5.51 -14.96 -19.67
C LYS A 263 4.14 -14.26 -19.69
N ASP A 264 3.52 -14.14 -20.85
CA ASP A 264 2.23 -13.45 -21.03
C ASP A 264 1.12 -14.03 -20.15
N GLU A 265 1.06 -15.35 -20.00
CA GLU A 265 0.10 -16.03 -19.13
C GLU A 265 0.23 -15.61 -17.66
N TRP A 266 1.48 -15.40 -17.21
CA TRP A 266 1.74 -14.93 -15.84
C TRP A 266 1.33 -13.46 -15.66
N ILE A 267 1.63 -12.60 -16.63
CA ILE A 267 1.19 -11.20 -16.64
C ILE A 267 -0.33 -11.10 -16.55
N VAL A 268 -1.04 -11.88 -17.36
CA VAL A 268 -2.52 -11.95 -17.34
C VAL A 268 -3.02 -12.46 -15.99
N THR A 269 -2.35 -13.44 -15.39
CA THR A 269 -2.70 -13.98 -14.08
C THR A 269 -2.57 -12.92 -12.99
N ILE A 270 -1.47 -12.15 -12.99
CA ILE A 270 -1.26 -11.06 -12.04
C ILE A 270 -2.37 -10.00 -12.22
N SER A 271 -2.59 -9.53 -13.44
CA SER A 271 -3.63 -8.54 -13.74
C SER A 271 -5.01 -8.98 -13.24
N LYS A 272 -5.41 -10.23 -13.54
CA LYS A 272 -6.68 -10.78 -13.06
C LYS A 272 -6.82 -10.78 -11.54
N ARG A 273 -5.76 -11.10 -10.79
CA ARG A 273 -5.79 -11.07 -9.32
C ARG A 273 -5.93 -9.66 -8.74
N TYR A 274 -5.29 -8.67 -9.37
CA TYR A 274 -5.49 -7.26 -9.00
C TYR A 274 -6.93 -6.82 -9.25
N ILE A 275 -7.49 -7.18 -10.42
CA ILE A 275 -8.89 -6.91 -10.76
C ILE A 275 -9.84 -7.65 -9.82
N GLU A 276 -9.58 -8.93 -9.49
CA GLU A 276 -10.37 -9.72 -8.54
C GLU A 276 -10.46 -9.03 -7.17
N LEU A 277 -9.33 -8.52 -6.64
CA LEU A 277 -9.35 -7.77 -5.39
C LEU A 277 -10.17 -6.48 -5.50
N TYR A 278 -10.02 -5.75 -6.61
CA TYR A 278 -10.84 -4.56 -6.86
C TYR A 278 -12.33 -4.90 -6.80
N GLU A 279 -12.77 -5.91 -7.54
CA GLU A 279 -14.18 -6.32 -7.61
C GLU A 279 -14.71 -6.78 -6.25
N GLN A 280 -13.90 -7.50 -5.48
CA GLN A 280 -14.25 -7.90 -4.12
C GLN A 280 -14.38 -6.70 -3.18
N VAL A 281 -13.40 -5.81 -3.15
CA VAL A 281 -13.37 -4.67 -2.22
C VAL A 281 -14.42 -3.62 -2.58
N ILE A 282 -14.52 -3.25 -3.86
CA ILE A 282 -15.46 -2.23 -4.34
C ILE A 282 -16.89 -2.80 -4.42
N GLY A 283 -17.02 -4.09 -4.72
CA GLY A 283 -18.32 -4.74 -4.90
C GLY A 283 -18.99 -4.44 -6.23
N ALA A 284 -18.21 -4.06 -7.24
CA ALA A 284 -18.67 -3.77 -8.59
C ALA A 284 -17.65 -4.28 -9.63
N PRO A 285 -18.10 -4.66 -10.84
CA PRO A 285 -17.19 -5.09 -11.89
C PRO A 285 -16.18 -4.01 -12.27
N PHE A 286 -14.93 -4.41 -12.47
CA PHE A 286 -13.89 -3.51 -12.96
C PHE A 286 -14.17 -3.11 -14.41
N LYS A 287 -14.07 -1.81 -14.68
CA LYS A 287 -14.25 -1.24 -16.04
C LYS A 287 -12.93 -0.64 -16.48
N PRO A 288 -12.17 -1.35 -17.34
CA PRO A 288 -10.91 -0.83 -17.87
C PRO A 288 -11.10 0.49 -18.61
N ASP A 289 -10.31 1.48 -18.28
CA ASP A 289 -10.21 2.70 -19.07
C ASP A 289 -9.00 2.59 -20.00
N GLN A 290 -9.21 2.90 -21.27
CA GLN A 290 -8.18 2.83 -22.32
C GLN A 290 -7.77 4.22 -22.84
N LYS A 291 -7.97 5.27 -22.01
CA LYS A 291 -7.51 6.60 -22.34
C LYS A 291 -6.00 6.63 -22.57
N THR A 292 -5.60 7.43 -23.54
CA THR A 292 -4.18 7.71 -23.80
C THR A 292 -3.58 8.57 -22.68
N ASP A 293 -2.26 8.63 -22.66
CA ASP A 293 -1.55 9.53 -21.74
C ASP A 293 -1.95 11.00 -21.97
N GLU A 294 -2.18 11.42 -23.22
CA GLU A 294 -2.64 12.76 -23.58
C GLU A 294 -4.04 13.04 -23.02
N GLN A 295 -4.99 12.13 -23.21
CA GLN A 295 -6.33 12.26 -22.64
C GLN A 295 -6.33 12.30 -21.12
N THR A 296 -5.45 11.52 -20.48
CA THR A 296 -5.26 11.54 -19.02
C THR A 296 -4.67 12.88 -18.57
N TYR A 297 -3.70 13.41 -19.30
CA TYR A 297 -3.10 14.72 -19.05
C TYR A 297 -4.15 15.84 -19.10
N ASP A 298 -5.00 15.85 -20.13
CA ASP A 298 -6.07 16.86 -20.30
C ASP A 298 -7.04 16.84 -19.11
N LEU A 299 -7.47 15.64 -18.68
CA LEU A 299 -8.34 15.48 -17.52
C LEU A 299 -7.71 16.00 -16.22
N ILE A 300 -6.41 15.77 -16.04
CA ILE A 300 -5.67 16.27 -14.89
C ILE A 300 -5.59 17.80 -14.94
N CYS A 301 -5.27 18.40 -16.10
CA CYS A 301 -5.23 19.86 -16.28
C CYS A 301 -6.60 20.50 -16.01
N GLU A 302 -7.69 19.91 -16.49
CA GLU A 302 -9.04 20.39 -16.21
C GLU A 302 -9.36 20.34 -14.69
N ALA A 303 -8.93 19.29 -14.00
CA ALA A 303 -9.13 19.17 -12.57
C ALA A 303 -8.27 20.17 -11.77
N LEU A 304 -7.02 20.41 -12.19
CA LEU A 304 -6.16 21.44 -11.60
C LEU A 304 -6.76 22.84 -11.73
N LYS A 305 -7.31 23.18 -12.90
CA LYS A 305 -8.04 24.46 -13.10
C LYS A 305 -9.20 24.62 -12.13
N LYS A 306 -9.98 23.56 -11.85
CA LYS A 306 -11.06 23.59 -10.86
C LYS A 306 -10.57 23.82 -9.42
N LEU A 307 -9.31 23.52 -9.16
CA LEU A 307 -8.63 23.78 -7.88
C LEU A 307 -7.89 25.13 -7.85
N GLY A 308 -8.03 25.95 -8.91
CA GLY A 308 -7.44 27.29 -8.98
C GLY A 308 -6.04 27.34 -9.58
N ILE A 309 -5.56 26.26 -10.22
CA ILE A 309 -4.28 26.20 -10.93
C ILE A 309 -4.55 26.44 -12.42
N GLU A 310 -4.15 27.63 -12.94
CA GLU A 310 -4.36 28.03 -14.34
C GLU A 310 -3.11 27.85 -15.22
#